data_33119e3fc33eba89110d1f5572f40c6c
#
_entry.id   33119e3fc33eba89110d1f5572f40c6c
#
_cell.length_a   1.000
_cell.length_b   1.000
_cell.length_c   1.000
_cell.angle_alpha   90.00
_cell.angle_beta   90.00
_cell.angle_gamma   90.00
#
_symmetry.space_group_name_H-M   'P 1'
#
loop_
_entity.id
_entity.type
_entity.pdbx_description
1 polymer ?
#
loop_
_entity_poly.entity_id
_entity_poly.type
_entity_poly.pdbx_seq_one_letter_code
_entity_poly.pdbx_strand_id
1 'polypeptide(L)'
;MSQIYALTDDNLTPNSTIFSQVREILDSGVKIVQYRSKTAFQDEKIIASLISLCEDFNANLIINDNVEMAKKLGAHGVHIGKDDGEIKNVREFLGAGKIIGVTCYNDLERAKFAQNNGASYVGFGAMRASHTKPNAPLCEEQIIIKAKEILQIPLCVIGGINAGNLVEILELKPDFIALVEAIYKPNSITQNISNLKGIINGHF
;
A
#
# COMPACT_ATOMS: atom_id res chain seq x y z
N MET A 1 1.33 -9.90 13.37
CA MET A 1 0.61 -10.54 12.23
C MET A 1 0.55 -9.54 11.10
N SER A 2 0.95 -9.96 9.89
CA SER A 2 0.96 -9.07 8.70
C SER A 2 -0.46 -8.66 8.30
N GLN A 3 -0.62 -7.41 7.84
CA GLN A 3 -1.90 -6.87 7.40
C GLN A 3 -1.92 -6.72 5.88
N ILE A 4 -3.07 -7.02 5.27
CA ILE A 4 -3.30 -6.75 3.85
C ILE A 4 -3.45 -5.23 3.67
N TYR A 5 -2.70 -4.71 2.72
CA TYR A 5 -2.78 -3.35 2.21
C TYR A 5 -3.27 -3.41 0.76
N ALA A 6 -4.51 -3.06 0.50
CA ALA A 6 -5.11 -3.15 -0.83
C ALA A 6 -4.81 -1.90 -1.66
N LEU A 7 -4.42 -2.08 -2.93
CA LEU A 7 -4.22 -0.97 -3.86
C LEU A 7 -5.26 -1.02 -4.99
N THR A 8 -5.77 0.14 -5.37
CA THR A 8 -6.55 0.30 -6.59
C THR A 8 -5.64 0.36 -7.83
N ASP A 9 -6.21 0.13 -9.00
CA ASP A 9 -5.50 0.17 -10.29
C ASP A 9 -6.47 0.63 -11.38
N ASP A 10 -6.05 1.47 -12.29
CA ASP A 10 -6.94 2.09 -13.30
C ASP A 10 -7.71 1.08 -14.16
N ASN A 11 -7.15 -0.11 -14.40
CA ASN A 11 -7.79 -1.17 -15.20
C ASN A 11 -8.68 -2.10 -14.35
N LEU A 12 -8.25 -2.42 -13.13
CA LEU A 12 -8.93 -3.35 -12.24
C LEU A 12 -10.03 -2.68 -11.42
N THR A 13 -9.91 -1.38 -11.19
CA THR A 13 -10.88 -0.57 -10.44
C THR A 13 -11.25 0.72 -11.19
N PRO A 14 -11.90 0.62 -12.37
CA PRO A 14 -12.32 1.81 -13.10
C PRO A 14 -13.33 2.63 -12.28
N ASN A 15 -13.43 3.92 -12.56
CA ASN A 15 -14.28 4.87 -11.83
C ASN A 15 -15.74 4.41 -11.64
N SER A 16 -16.27 3.63 -12.59
CA SER A 16 -17.63 3.08 -12.52
C SER A 16 -17.84 2.03 -11.44
N THR A 17 -16.80 1.35 -10.99
CA THR A 17 -16.88 0.22 -10.04
C THR A 17 -16.02 0.40 -8.79
N ILE A 18 -15.10 1.35 -8.77
CA ILE A 18 -14.13 1.54 -7.67
C ILE A 18 -14.80 1.64 -6.31
N PHE A 19 -15.92 2.36 -6.20
CA PHE A 19 -16.61 2.55 -4.93
C PHE A 19 -17.14 1.23 -4.37
N SER A 20 -17.83 0.43 -5.19
CA SER A 20 -18.36 -0.88 -4.79
C SER A 20 -17.24 -1.88 -4.49
N GLN A 21 -16.15 -1.85 -5.25
CA GLN A 21 -15.00 -2.73 -5.04
C GLN A 21 -14.25 -2.38 -3.76
N VAL A 22 -14.03 -1.08 -3.47
CA VAL A 22 -13.40 -0.66 -2.20
C VAL A 22 -14.30 -1.00 -1.02
N ARG A 23 -15.64 -0.86 -1.14
CA ARG A 23 -16.56 -1.32 -0.11
C ARG A 23 -16.40 -2.83 0.17
N GLU A 24 -16.35 -3.66 -0.87
CA GLU A 24 -16.16 -5.12 -0.73
C GLU A 24 -14.83 -5.46 -0.05
N ILE A 25 -13.76 -4.71 -0.36
CA ILE A 25 -12.45 -4.83 0.31
C ILE A 25 -12.59 -4.52 1.82
N LEU A 26 -13.26 -3.43 2.18
CA LEU A 26 -13.46 -3.00 3.57
C LEU A 26 -14.39 -3.95 4.34
N ASP A 27 -15.49 -4.41 3.72
CA ASP A 27 -16.39 -5.45 4.27
C ASP A 27 -15.62 -6.75 4.57
N SER A 28 -14.60 -7.06 3.77
CA SER A 28 -13.69 -8.17 4.02
C SER A 28 -12.69 -7.89 5.17
N GLY A 29 -12.79 -6.75 5.85
CA GLY A 29 -12.01 -6.38 7.03
C GLY A 29 -10.56 -5.93 6.73
N VAL A 30 -10.27 -5.42 5.53
CA VAL A 30 -9.03 -4.69 5.22
C VAL A 30 -9.13 -3.29 5.82
N LYS A 31 -8.04 -2.79 6.41
CA LYS A 31 -8.03 -1.52 7.14
C LYS A 31 -7.14 -0.44 6.54
N ILE A 32 -6.48 -0.73 5.43
CA ILE A 32 -5.68 0.24 4.69
C ILE A 32 -5.85 0.01 3.20
N VAL A 33 -6.25 1.07 2.49
CA VAL A 33 -6.47 1.07 1.03
C VAL A 33 -5.65 2.21 0.43
N GLN A 34 -4.98 1.97 -0.68
CA GLN A 34 -4.32 3.02 -1.45
C GLN A 34 -5.11 3.31 -2.72
N TYR A 35 -5.54 4.55 -2.86
CA TYR A 35 -6.01 5.04 -4.15
C TYR A 35 -4.83 5.32 -5.05
N ARG A 36 -4.66 4.48 -6.06
CA ARG A 36 -3.59 4.60 -7.04
C ARG A 36 -4.19 4.73 -8.44
N SER A 37 -4.02 5.90 -9.02
CA SER A 37 -4.33 6.19 -10.41
C SER A 37 -3.14 6.84 -11.09
N LYS A 38 -2.86 6.44 -12.32
CA LYS A 38 -1.81 7.01 -13.18
C LYS A 38 -2.41 7.84 -14.32
N THR A 39 -3.71 8.04 -14.30
CA THR A 39 -4.39 8.96 -15.24
C THR A 39 -4.03 10.41 -14.92
N ALA A 40 -3.98 11.25 -15.97
CA ALA A 40 -3.70 12.68 -15.81
C ALA A 40 -4.78 13.41 -15.00
N PHE A 41 -5.98 12.89 -14.97
CA PHE A 41 -7.12 13.46 -14.23
C PHE A 41 -7.56 12.48 -13.15
N GLN A 42 -7.50 12.92 -11.90
CA GLN A 42 -8.04 12.19 -10.74
C GLN A 42 -9.33 12.88 -10.29
N ASP A 43 -10.42 12.10 -10.24
CA ASP A 43 -11.74 12.63 -9.86
C ASP A 43 -11.82 12.87 -8.34
N GLU A 44 -11.82 14.14 -7.94
CA GLU A 44 -11.89 14.54 -6.54
C GLU A 44 -13.16 14.05 -5.83
N LYS A 45 -14.29 13.93 -6.53
CA LYS A 45 -15.55 13.44 -5.95
C LYS A 45 -15.46 11.96 -5.61
N ILE A 46 -14.83 11.18 -6.47
CA ILE A 46 -14.57 9.76 -6.21
C ILE A 46 -13.66 9.62 -5.00
N ILE A 47 -12.54 10.35 -4.98
CA ILE A 47 -11.59 10.28 -3.86
C ILE A 47 -12.26 10.68 -2.54
N ALA A 48 -13.02 11.77 -2.52
CA ALA A 48 -13.75 12.21 -1.32
C ALA A 48 -14.75 11.14 -0.84
N SER A 49 -15.47 10.50 -1.76
CA SER A 49 -16.38 9.39 -1.44
C SER A 49 -15.65 8.18 -0.86
N LEU A 50 -14.45 7.87 -1.36
CA LEU A 50 -13.63 6.78 -0.84
C LEU A 50 -13.05 7.11 0.54
N ILE A 51 -12.70 8.37 0.81
CA ILE A 51 -12.27 8.82 2.15
C ILE A 51 -13.40 8.57 3.15
N SER A 52 -14.61 9.09 2.87
CA SER A 52 -15.76 8.90 3.75
C SER A 52 -16.10 7.43 3.96
N LEU A 53 -16.05 6.62 2.89
CA LEU A 53 -16.26 5.18 2.97
C LEU A 53 -15.21 4.52 3.90
N CYS A 54 -13.94 4.89 3.80
CA CYS A 54 -12.91 4.35 4.69
C CYS A 54 -13.14 4.76 6.15
N GLU A 55 -13.58 6.00 6.41
CA GLU A 55 -13.95 6.49 7.75
C GLU A 55 -15.08 5.66 8.36
N ASP A 56 -16.14 5.35 7.61
CA ASP A 56 -17.26 4.51 8.04
C ASP A 56 -16.79 3.12 8.52
N PHE A 57 -15.70 2.61 7.96
CA PHE A 57 -15.11 1.32 8.30
C PHE A 57 -13.93 1.38 9.28
N ASN A 58 -13.62 2.55 9.84
CA ASN A 58 -12.40 2.78 10.64
C ASN A 58 -11.15 2.26 9.91
N ALA A 59 -11.03 2.61 8.64
CA ALA A 59 -9.92 2.26 7.74
C ALA A 59 -9.26 3.53 7.20
N ASN A 60 -8.06 3.38 6.66
CA ASN A 60 -7.28 4.49 6.12
C ASN A 60 -7.25 4.49 4.59
N LEU A 61 -7.58 5.62 3.95
CA LEU A 61 -7.32 5.86 2.55
C LEU A 61 -6.00 6.61 2.38
N ILE A 62 -5.07 6.03 1.64
CA ILE A 62 -3.76 6.59 1.30
C ILE A 62 -3.79 7.01 -0.17
N ILE A 63 -3.43 8.26 -0.47
CA ILE A 63 -3.34 8.74 -1.85
C ILE A 63 -1.93 8.45 -2.40
N ASN A 64 -1.85 7.90 -3.61
CA ASN A 64 -0.56 7.64 -4.24
C ASN A 64 -0.02 8.91 -4.92
N ASP A 65 1.24 9.29 -4.64
CA ASP A 65 2.06 10.37 -5.22
C ASP A 65 1.51 11.80 -5.00
N ASN A 66 0.20 12.00 -4.97
CA ASN A 66 -0.43 13.33 -4.99
C ASN A 66 -0.63 13.92 -3.58
N VAL A 67 0.42 14.58 -3.07
CA VAL A 67 0.45 15.18 -1.72
C VAL A 67 -0.58 16.31 -1.58
N GLU A 68 -0.73 17.15 -2.63
CA GLU A 68 -1.68 18.27 -2.66
C GLU A 68 -3.12 17.77 -2.56
N MET A 69 -3.46 16.72 -3.32
CA MET A 69 -4.77 16.10 -3.28
C MET A 69 -5.07 15.50 -1.90
N ALA A 70 -4.08 14.82 -1.31
CA ALA A 70 -4.22 14.25 0.03
C ALA A 70 -4.51 15.34 1.08
N LYS A 71 -3.82 16.49 1.01
CA LYS A 71 -4.05 17.63 1.88
C LYS A 71 -5.41 18.26 1.64
N LYS A 72 -5.73 18.56 0.37
CA LYS A 72 -6.96 19.24 -0.05
C LYS A 72 -8.22 18.50 0.39
N LEU A 73 -8.24 17.18 0.19
CA LEU A 73 -9.40 16.35 0.49
C LEU A 73 -9.38 15.76 1.93
N GLY A 74 -8.33 16.01 2.69
CA GLY A 74 -8.22 15.52 4.06
C GLY A 74 -7.95 14.02 4.19
N ALA A 75 -7.42 13.35 3.15
CA ALA A 75 -7.12 11.93 3.17
C ALA A 75 -6.29 11.52 4.40
N HIS A 76 -6.36 10.25 4.79
CA HIS A 76 -5.65 9.74 5.97
C HIS A 76 -4.12 9.79 5.79
N GLY A 77 -3.64 9.77 4.54
CA GLY A 77 -2.22 9.89 4.24
C GLY A 77 -1.89 9.86 2.77
N VAL A 78 -0.60 9.80 2.49
CA VAL A 78 -0.02 9.73 1.16
C VAL A 78 1.05 8.64 1.10
N HIS A 79 1.24 8.04 -0.07
CA HIS A 79 2.39 7.19 -0.37
C HIS A 79 3.21 7.81 -1.48
N ILE A 80 4.48 8.11 -1.23
CA ILE A 80 5.37 8.81 -2.14
C ILE A 80 6.54 7.96 -2.63
N GLY A 81 6.93 8.15 -3.87
CA GLY A 81 8.11 7.58 -4.49
C GLY A 81 9.35 8.48 -4.35
N LYS A 82 10.28 8.31 -5.29
CA LYS A 82 11.56 9.04 -5.25
C LYS A 82 11.41 10.50 -5.67
N ASP A 83 10.50 10.75 -6.61
CA ASP A 83 10.38 12.04 -7.31
C ASP A 83 9.16 12.86 -6.83
N ASP A 84 8.44 12.39 -5.80
CA ASP A 84 7.18 12.97 -5.32
C ASP A 84 7.37 13.98 -4.16
N GLY A 85 8.59 14.46 -3.96
CA GLY A 85 8.94 15.47 -2.97
C GLY A 85 9.81 14.95 -1.82
N GLU A 86 10.42 15.88 -1.11
CA GLU A 86 11.23 15.55 0.08
C GLU A 86 10.33 15.18 1.26
N ILE A 87 10.60 14.06 1.90
CA ILE A 87 9.79 13.48 2.97
C ILE A 87 9.53 14.47 4.11
N LYS A 88 10.55 15.23 4.51
CA LYS A 88 10.45 16.24 5.56
C LYS A 88 9.45 17.33 5.19
N ASN A 89 9.51 17.86 3.95
CA ASN A 89 8.61 18.88 3.46
C ASN A 89 7.17 18.35 3.37
N VAL A 90 7.00 17.11 2.93
CA VAL A 90 5.69 16.42 2.90
C VAL A 90 5.13 16.27 4.32
N ARG A 91 5.96 15.90 5.30
CA ARG A 91 5.56 15.81 6.70
C ARG A 91 5.14 17.17 7.27
N GLU A 92 5.90 18.22 7.02
CA GLU A 92 5.57 19.59 7.46
C GLU A 92 4.27 20.07 6.80
N PHE A 93 4.10 19.82 5.52
CA PHE A 93 2.90 20.23 4.77
C PHE A 93 1.64 19.47 5.23
N LEU A 94 1.68 18.17 5.40
CA LEU A 94 0.52 17.36 5.79
C LEU A 94 0.20 17.43 7.30
N GLY A 95 1.21 17.64 8.13
CA GLY A 95 1.09 17.64 9.60
C GLY A 95 1.38 16.26 10.23
N ALA A 96 1.57 16.27 11.56
CA ALA A 96 2.02 15.08 12.30
C ALA A 96 1.02 13.91 12.31
N GLY A 97 -0.28 14.18 12.20
CA GLY A 97 -1.33 13.16 12.27
C GLY A 97 -1.56 12.36 11.00
N LYS A 98 -0.93 12.72 9.87
CA LYS A 98 -1.14 12.05 8.59
C LYS A 98 -0.12 10.92 8.36
N ILE A 99 -0.58 9.85 7.72
CA ILE A 99 0.26 8.71 7.35
C ILE A 99 1.10 9.06 6.12
N ILE A 100 2.41 8.86 6.18
CA ILE A 100 3.31 9.02 5.03
C ILE A 100 4.03 7.70 4.79
N GLY A 101 3.70 7.03 3.70
CA GLY A 101 4.42 5.88 3.20
C GLY A 101 5.50 6.30 2.20
N VAL A 102 6.63 5.63 2.21
CA VAL A 102 7.75 5.93 1.30
C VAL A 102 8.23 4.67 0.58
N THR A 103 8.25 4.72 -0.75
CA THR A 103 8.85 3.64 -1.56
C THR A 103 10.37 3.66 -1.43
N CYS A 104 10.94 2.54 -1.01
CA CYS A 104 12.39 2.37 -0.85
C CYS A 104 13.02 1.37 -1.84
N TYR A 105 12.23 0.72 -2.70
CA TYR A 105 12.72 -0.25 -3.70
C TYR A 105 13.54 -1.40 -3.08
N ASN A 106 14.86 -1.40 -3.28
CA ASN A 106 15.84 -2.31 -2.69
C ASN A 106 16.92 -1.52 -1.91
N ASP A 107 16.57 -0.37 -1.36
CA ASP A 107 17.52 0.60 -0.79
C ASP A 107 17.27 0.79 0.72
N LEU A 108 18.13 0.19 1.54
CA LEU A 108 18.07 0.26 2.99
C LEU A 108 18.44 1.64 3.54
N GLU A 109 19.38 2.35 2.90
CA GLU A 109 19.77 3.69 3.34
C GLU A 109 18.65 4.69 3.07
N ARG A 110 17.93 4.54 1.94
CA ARG A 110 16.71 5.30 1.69
C ARG A 110 15.64 5.05 2.75
N ALA A 111 15.49 3.81 3.21
CA ALA A 111 14.52 3.48 4.26
C ALA A 111 14.89 4.11 5.62
N LYS A 112 16.17 4.09 5.99
CA LYS A 112 16.67 4.81 7.19
C LYS A 112 16.44 6.32 7.07
N PHE A 113 16.77 6.88 5.92
CA PHE A 113 16.55 8.30 5.65
C PHE A 113 15.06 8.64 5.75
N ALA A 114 14.18 7.82 5.18
CA ALA A 114 12.74 8.02 5.25
C ALA A 114 12.23 8.02 6.71
N GLN A 115 12.64 7.05 7.51
CA GLN A 115 12.29 6.98 8.93
C GLN A 115 12.72 8.25 9.66
N ASN A 116 13.96 8.68 9.48
CA ASN A 116 14.53 9.85 10.18
C ASN A 116 13.89 11.19 9.74
N ASN A 117 13.22 11.22 8.60
CA ASN A 117 12.52 12.39 8.06
C ASN A 117 10.99 12.32 8.19
N GLY A 118 10.47 11.40 9.02
CA GLY A 118 9.07 11.40 9.41
C GLY A 118 8.16 10.51 8.58
N ALA A 119 8.69 9.52 7.85
CA ALA A 119 7.85 8.47 7.26
C ALA A 119 7.12 7.67 8.35
N SER A 120 5.88 7.29 8.08
CA SER A 120 5.08 6.44 8.97
C SER A 120 5.30 4.95 8.68
N TYR A 121 5.66 4.60 7.47
CA TYR A 121 6.07 3.26 7.04
C TYR A 121 6.91 3.33 5.77
N VAL A 122 7.67 2.28 5.50
CA VAL A 122 8.47 2.15 4.28
C VAL A 122 8.04 0.95 3.46
N GLY A 123 8.11 1.08 2.12
CA GLY A 123 7.74 0.03 1.18
C GLY A 123 8.93 -0.48 0.39
N PHE A 124 9.14 -1.79 0.39
CA PHE A 124 10.15 -2.49 -0.38
C PHE A 124 9.50 -3.34 -1.49
N GLY A 125 10.16 -3.45 -2.61
CA GLY A 125 9.71 -4.24 -3.76
C GLY A 125 10.47 -3.89 -5.04
N ALA A 126 10.25 -4.66 -6.12
CA ALA A 126 9.25 -5.72 -6.20
C ALA A 126 9.78 -7.02 -5.57
N MET A 127 8.95 -7.71 -4.79
CA MET A 127 9.33 -9.01 -4.19
C MET A 127 9.39 -10.13 -5.23
N ARG A 128 8.53 -10.08 -6.23
CA ARG A 128 8.44 -11.05 -7.34
C ARG A 128 8.11 -10.28 -8.63
N ALA A 129 8.44 -10.85 -9.78
CA ALA A 129 8.05 -10.30 -11.08
C ALA A 129 6.51 -10.19 -11.17
N SER A 130 6.01 -9.15 -11.84
CA SER A 130 4.58 -8.91 -11.96
C SER A 130 4.20 -8.43 -13.35
N HIS A 131 2.98 -8.74 -13.78
CA HIS A 131 2.43 -8.23 -15.04
C HIS A 131 2.26 -6.70 -15.02
N THR A 132 1.96 -6.12 -13.86
CA THR A 132 1.73 -4.67 -13.70
C THR A 132 3.02 -3.84 -13.88
N LYS A 133 4.18 -4.41 -13.53
CA LYS A 133 5.50 -3.79 -13.67
C LYS A 133 6.56 -4.84 -14.02
N PRO A 134 6.62 -5.33 -15.26
CA PRO A 134 7.47 -6.46 -15.64
C PRO A 134 8.98 -6.15 -15.52
N ASN A 135 9.37 -4.89 -15.63
CA ASN A 135 10.77 -4.44 -15.57
C ASN A 135 11.16 -3.84 -14.21
N ALA A 136 10.32 -3.99 -13.17
CA ALA A 136 10.68 -3.48 -11.84
C ALA A 136 11.87 -4.29 -11.30
N PRO A 137 12.92 -3.63 -10.78
CA PRO A 137 14.01 -4.34 -10.14
C PRO A 137 13.48 -5.14 -8.95
N LEU A 138 13.98 -6.35 -8.77
CA LEU A 138 13.59 -7.18 -7.64
C LEU A 138 14.29 -6.71 -6.36
N CYS A 139 13.56 -6.76 -5.26
CA CYS A 139 14.09 -6.52 -3.94
C CYS A 139 14.65 -7.83 -3.37
N GLU A 140 15.86 -7.78 -2.86
CA GLU A 140 16.51 -8.90 -2.20
C GLU A 140 15.90 -9.14 -0.82
N GLU A 141 15.57 -10.38 -0.49
CA GLU A 141 15.00 -10.76 0.82
C GLU A 141 15.92 -10.37 1.98
N GLN A 142 17.25 -10.43 1.78
CA GLN A 142 18.23 -9.98 2.76
C GLN A 142 18.09 -8.51 3.17
N ILE A 143 17.61 -7.65 2.26
CA ILE A 143 17.32 -6.25 2.58
C ILE A 143 16.14 -6.14 3.55
N ILE A 144 15.10 -6.97 3.36
CA ILE A 144 13.95 -7.00 4.25
C ILE A 144 14.36 -7.46 5.66
N ILE A 145 15.15 -8.53 5.75
CA ILE A 145 15.65 -9.05 7.02
C ILE A 145 16.44 -7.96 7.76
N LYS A 146 17.40 -7.31 7.10
CA LYS A 146 18.17 -6.21 7.68
C LYS A 146 17.30 -5.01 8.06
N ALA A 147 16.31 -4.67 7.21
CA ALA A 147 15.38 -3.59 7.50
C ALA A 147 14.58 -3.84 8.78
N LYS A 148 14.11 -5.07 9.00
CA LYS A 148 13.38 -5.45 10.23
C LYS A 148 14.24 -5.34 11.49
N GLU A 149 15.55 -5.52 11.40
CA GLU A 149 16.47 -5.40 12.55
C GLU A 149 16.71 -3.94 12.96
N ILE A 150 16.69 -3.01 12.00
CA ILE A 150 17.18 -1.64 12.23
C ILE A 150 16.08 -0.56 12.20
N LEU A 151 14.98 -0.81 11.50
CA LEU A 151 13.88 0.15 11.41
C LEU A 151 12.91 0.00 12.59
N GLN A 152 12.42 1.14 13.07
CA GLN A 152 11.44 1.21 14.16
C GLN A 152 10.01 1.47 13.64
N ILE A 153 9.87 1.79 12.34
CA ILE A 153 8.59 2.03 11.68
C ILE A 153 8.15 0.78 10.90
N PRO A 154 6.85 0.59 10.66
CA PRO A 154 6.31 -0.53 9.91
C PRO A 154 6.94 -0.70 8.53
N LEU A 155 7.12 -1.96 8.14
CA LEU A 155 7.66 -2.37 6.86
C LEU A 155 6.57 -2.98 5.98
N CYS A 156 6.43 -2.43 4.79
CA CYS A 156 5.53 -2.91 3.75
C CYS A 156 6.31 -3.60 2.64
N VAL A 157 5.81 -4.71 2.13
CA VAL A 157 6.34 -5.37 0.93
C VAL A 157 5.31 -5.37 -0.19
N ILE A 158 5.79 -5.25 -1.44
CA ILE A 158 4.94 -5.15 -2.63
C ILE A 158 5.59 -5.81 -3.85
N GLY A 159 4.78 -6.20 -4.80
CA GLY A 159 5.20 -6.62 -6.15
C GLY A 159 5.14 -8.12 -6.36
N GLY A 160 4.25 -8.56 -7.26
CA GLY A 160 4.09 -9.95 -7.69
C GLY A 160 3.61 -10.92 -6.61
N ILE A 161 3.11 -10.41 -5.47
CA ILE A 161 2.65 -11.24 -4.35
C ILE A 161 1.23 -11.73 -4.63
N ASN A 162 1.01 -13.03 -4.42
CA ASN A 162 -0.28 -13.71 -4.59
C ASN A 162 -0.37 -14.92 -3.66
N ALA A 163 -1.50 -15.62 -3.64
CA ALA A 163 -1.72 -16.76 -2.75
C ALA A 163 -0.67 -17.89 -2.91
N GLY A 164 -0.09 -18.05 -4.11
CA GLY A 164 0.89 -19.11 -4.39
C GLY A 164 2.29 -18.86 -3.80
N ASN A 165 2.64 -17.59 -3.53
CA ASN A 165 3.96 -17.23 -2.98
C ASN A 165 3.87 -16.49 -1.62
N LEU A 166 2.67 -16.33 -1.08
CA LEU A 166 2.44 -15.56 0.14
C LEU A 166 3.16 -16.15 1.36
N VAL A 167 3.23 -17.47 1.48
CA VAL A 167 3.91 -18.15 2.60
C VAL A 167 5.39 -17.73 2.68
N GLU A 168 6.10 -17.72 1.54
CA GLU A 168 7.50 -17.29 1.47
C GLU A 168 7.68 -15.82 1.91
N ILE A 169 6.72 -14.97 1.55
CA ILE A 169 6.73 -13.55 1.94
C ILE A 169 6.49 -13.38 3.45
N LEU A 170 5.65 -14.24 4.05
CA LEU A 170 5.36 -14.19 5.49
C LEU A 170 6.56 -14.59 6.35
N GLU A 171 7.50 -15.42 5.84
CA GLU A 171 8.77 -15.73 6.51
C GLU A 171 9.60 -14.46 6.78
N LEU A 172 9.47 -13.43 5.95
CA LEU A 172 10.16 -12.15 6.11
C LEU A 172 9.50 -11.25 7.18
N LYS A 173 8.35 -11.65 7.73
CA LYS A 173 7.57 -10.96 8.77
C LYS A 173 7.30 -9.48 8.47
N PRO A 174 6.82 -9.11 7.27
CA PRO A 174 6.44 -7.73 6.99
C PRO A 174 5.24 -7.31 7.86
N ASP A 175 5.11 -6.02 8.13
CA ASP A 175 3.95 -5.48 8.85
C ASP A 175 2.75 -5.30 7.89
N PHE A 176 3.03 -4.89 6.65
CA PHE A 176 2.03 -4.78 5.59
C PHE A 176 2.43 -5.57 4.35
N ILE A 177 1.45 -6.18 3.72
CA ILE A 177 1.58 -6.85 2.42
C ILE A 177 0.68 -6.10 1.44
N ALA A 178 1.30 -5.31 0.56
CA ALA A 178 0.61 -4.51 -0.43
C ALA A 178 0.27 -5.35 -1.67
N LEU A 179 -0.99 -5.41 -2.00
CA LEU A 179 -1.54 -6.28 -3.04
C LEU A 179 -2.35 -5.46 -4.05
N VAL A 180 -2.18 -5.77 -5.33
CA VAL A 180 -2.97 -5.24 -6.45
C VAL A 180 -3.78 -6.38 -7.06
N GLU A 181 -3.24 -7.07 -8.06
CA GLU A 181 -3.96 -8.08 -8.84
C GLU A 181 -4.56 -9.21 -7.98
N ALA A 182 -3.85 -9.66 -6.95
CA ALA A 182 -4.30 -10.73 -6.06
C ALA A 182 -5.57 -10.40 -5.25
N ILE A 183 -5.96 -9.13 -5.15
CA ILE A 183 -7.23 -8.69 -4.57
C ILE A 183 -8.38 -8.96 -5.54
N TYR A 184 -8.16 -8.72 -6.84
CA TYR A 184 -9.22 -8.66 -7.85
C TYR A 184 -9.35 -9.92 -8.69
N LYS A 185 -8.34 -10.81 -8.67
CA LYS A 185 -8.27 -12.04 -9.47
C LYS A 185 -7.71 -13.22 -8.65
N PRO A 186 -8.03 -14.47 -9.00
CA PRO A 186 -8.91 -14.88 -10.11
C PRO A 186 -10.41 -14.91 -9.75
N ASN A 187 -10.76 -14.85 -8.45
CA ASN A 187 -12.14 -14.98 -7.96
C ASN A 187 -12.74 -13.60 -7.61
N SER A 188 -13.85 -13.57 -6.86
CA SER A 188 -14.36 -12.32 -6.29
C SER A 188 -13.38 -11.74 -5.25
N ILE A 189 -13.48 -10.43 -5.02
CA ILE A 189 -12.65 -9.72 -4.02
C ILE A 189 -12.77 -10.39 -2.65
N THR A 190 -14.00 -10.68 -2.21
CA THR A 190 -14.26 -11.35 -0.92
C THR A 190 -13.58 -12.71 -0.84
N GLN A 191 -13.69 -13.55 -1.88
CA GLN A 191 -13.05 -14.86 -1.89
C GLN A 191 -11.52 -14.78 -1.90
N ASN A 192 -10.96 -13.87 -2.70
CA ASN A 192 -9.52 -13.67 -2.76
C ASN A 192 -8.98 -13.19 -1.40
N ILE A 193 -9.58 -12.18 -0.78
CA ILE A 193 -9.17 -11.68 0.53
C ILE A 193 -9.34 -12.75 1.61
N SER A 194 -10.43 -13.50 1.60
CA SER A 194 -10.64 -14.61 2.56
C SER A 194 -9.55 -15.67 2.45
N ASN A 195 -9.17 -16.06 1.23
CA ASN A 195 -8.08 -17.01 0.99
C ASN A 195 -6.73 -16.46 1.49
N LEU A 196 -6.40 -15.21 1.13
CA LEU A 196 -5.16 -14.56 1.56
C LEU A 196 -5.07 -14.45 3.09
N LYS A 197 -6.17 -14.06 3.75
CA LYS A 197 -6.27 -14.02 5.23
C LYS A 197 -6.14 -15.42 5.84
N GLY A 198 -6.73 -16.43 5.22
CA GLY A 198 -6.57 -17.83 5.65
C GLY A 198 -5.11 -18.26 5.68
N ILE A 199 -4.33 -17.90 4.64
CA ILE A 199 -2.89 -18.19 4.57
C ILE A 199 -2.13 -17.39 5.65
N ILE A 200 -2.41 -16.09 5.81
CA ILE A 200 -1.77 -15.24 6.81
C ILE A 200 -2.02 -15.78 8.22
N ASN A 201 -3.27 -16.12 8.55
CA ASN A 201 -3.65 -16.60 9.88
C ASN A 201 -3.12 -18.02 10.18
N GLY A 202 -3.00 -18.86 9.17
CA GLY A 202 -2.48 -20.24 9.31
C GLY A 202 -0.97 -20.32 9.39
N HIS A 203 -0.25 -19.23 9.11
CA HIS A 203 1.21 -19.18 9.15
C HIS A 203 1.75 -18.84 10.56
N PHE A 204 0.94 -18.30 11.48
CA PHE A 204 1.32 -17.86 12.84
C PHE A 204 0.78 -18.77 13.93
#